data_48d16fbac1b9d1dc2d26a9dde7f0aee0
#
_entry.id   48d16fbac1b9d1dc2d26a9dde7f0aee0
#
_cell.length_a   1.000
_cell.length_b   1.000
_cell.length_c   1.000
_cell.angle_alpha   90.00
_cell.angle_beta   90.00
_cell.angle_gamma   90.00
#
_symmetry.space_group_name_H-M   'P 1'
#
loop_
_entity.id
_entity.type
_entity.pdbx_description
1 polymer ?
#
loop_
_entity_poly.entity_id
_entity_poly.type
_entity_poly.pdbx_seq_one_letter_code
_entity_poly.pdbx_strand_id
1 'polypeptide(L)'
;MGIATTQAIFPAVESGDLDAVRRLLEEDPGLVYVRHTDPDVHHWTPLQFAAAKGQLGACRLLVERGAEVYTNPMNSYAPVMQAAWNKHAEVVKYFLEEIPDKAAGTNGLGVAINLAARQGWIEIVRKHIDRDPLSVHQRGWIGDSPLHWPSHNNYTEIISVLLDAGADIEADEINCYGGKPLHWASEHAPAAVRVLLDRGAAVNSRNLKADSEFCGMTPLIMNATQKNDCAEVTELLINAGADITAVDAKGKTALAHTRERGLTRIQEVLLAHGAA
;
A
#
# COMPACT_ATOMS: atom_id res chain seq x y z
N MET A 1 -4.96 -26.45 31.45
CA MET A 1 -6.23 -25.97 30.82
C MET A 1 -6.37 -26.61 29.47
N GLY A 2 -7.59 -27.05 29.09
CA GLY A 2 -7.79 -27.67 27.78
C GLY A 2 -7.79 -26.63 26.65
N ILE A 3 -7.37 -27.03 25.45
CA ILE A 3 -7.31 -26.20 24.23
C ILE A 3 -8.65 -25.45 24.00
N ALA A 4 -9.79 -26.06 24.30
CA ALA A 4 -11.12 -25.48 24.16
C ALA A 4 -11.32 -24.19 24.99
N THR A 5 -10.70 -24.11 26.17
CA THR A 5 -10.82 -22.94 27.08
C THR A 5 -9.97 -21.78 26.58
N THR A 6 -8.78 -22.05 26.03
CA THR A 6 -7.89 -21.01 25.51
C THR A 6 -8.39 -20.37 24.22
N GLN A 7 -9.23 -21.05 23.44
CA GLN A 7 -9.78 -20.53 22.20
C GLN A 7 -11.08 -19.71 22.40
N ALA A 8 -11.68 -19.74 23.61
CA ALA A 8 -12.95 -19.05 23.90
C ALA A 8 -12.86 -17.52 23.74
N ILE A 9 -11.66 -16.94 23.82
CA ILE A 9 -11.47 -15.49 23.65
C ILE A 9 -11.75 -15.02 22.21
N PHE A 10 -11.51 -15.84 21.19
CA PHE A 10 -11.67 -15.42 19.79
C PHE A 10 -13.14 -15.22 19.39
N PRO A 11 -14.10 -16.11 19.70
CA PRO A 11 -15.52 -15.84 19.48
C PRO A 11 -16.04 -14.62 20.25
N ALA A 12 -15.58 -14.39 21.49
CA ALA A 12 -15.94 -13.22 22.25
C ALA A 12 -15.41 -11.91 21.60
N VAL A 13 -14.18 -11.94 21.10
CA VAL A 13 -13.60 -10.83 20.33
C VAL A 13 -14.37 -10.63 19.03
N GLU A 14 -14.69 -11.68 18.29
CA GLU A 14 -15.39 -11.59 17.01
C GLU A 14 -16.78 -10.98 17.14
N SER A 15 -17.53 -11.37 18.18
CA SER A 15 -18.85 -10.82 18.48
C SER A 15 -18.82 -9.40 19.05
N GLY A 16 -17.64 -8.90 19.48
CA GLY A 16 -17.51 -7.62 20.17
C GLY A 16 -18.05 -7.64 21.61
N ASP A 17 -18.23 -8.80 22.21
CA ASP A 17 -18.67 -8.95 23.61
C ASP A 17 -17.52 -8.64 24.57
N LEU A 18 -17.38 -7.35 24.88
CA LEU A 18 -16.30 -6.84 25.75
C LEU A 18 -16.41 -7.38 27.19
N ASP A 19 -17.61 -7.68 27.66
CA ASP A 19 -17.80 -8.22 29.00
C ASP A 19 -17.34 -9.68 29.08
N ALA A 20 -17.60 -10.45 28.03
CA ALA A 20 -17.05 -11.80 27.92
C ALA A 20 -15.51 -11.78 27.80
N VAL A 21 -14.94 -10.89 26.95
CA VAL A 21 -13.49 -10.74 26.84
C VAL A 21 -12.87 -10.36 28.19
N ARG A 22 -13.49 -9.42 28.92
CA ARG A 22 -13.00 -8.97 30.25
C ARG A 22 -13.00 -10.12 31.24
N ARG A 23 -14.08 -10.85 31.37
CA ARG A 23 -14.21 -12.00 32.28
C ARG A 23 -13.15 -13.08 31.98
N LEU A 24 -12.97 -13.42 30.69
CA LEU A 24 -11.99 -14.42 30.27
C LEU A 24 -10.57 -13.99 30.65
N LEU A 25 -10.23 -12.71 30.47
CA LEU A 25 -8.91 -12.18 30.82
C LEU A 25 -8.71 -11.99 32.34
N GLU A 26 -9.77 -11.86 33.12
CA GLU A 26 -9.74 -11.87 34.58
C GLU A 26 -9.52 -13.30 35.13
N GLU A 27 -10.14 -14.29 34.50
CA GLU A 27 -9.94 -15.70 34.85
C GLU A 27 -8.55 -16.21 34.46
N ASP A 28 -8.06 -15.83 33.28
CA ASP A 28 -6.73 -16.20 32.77
C ASP A 28 -6.09 -15.04 31.99
N PRO A 29 -5.26 -14.22 32.64
CA PRO A 29 -4.53 -13.14 31.95
C PRO A 29 -3.63 -13.62 30.81
N GLY A 30 -3.21 -14.89 30.79
CA GLY A 30 -2.39 -15.48 29.73
C GLY A 30 -3.12 -15.57 28.39
N LEU A 31 -4.45 -15.48 28.37
CA LEU A 31 -5.24 -15.49 27.13
C LEU A 31 -4.91 -14.33 26.19
N VAL A 32 -4.32 -13.26 26.68
CA VAL A 32 -3.88 -12.13 25.85
C VAL A 32 -2.79 -12.53 24.83
N TYR A 33 -2.04 -13.60 25.10
CA TYR A 33 -0.92 -14.09 24.28
C TYR A 33 -1.23 -15.38 23.51
N VAL A 34 -2.40 -15.97 23.69
CA VAL A 34 -2.74 -17.21 22.99
C VAL A 34 -2.79 -17.00 21.48
N ARG A 35 -2.60 -18.09 20.75
CA ARG A 35 -2.70 -18.05 19.30
C ARG A 35 -3.90 -18.85 18.81
N HIS A 36 -4.53 -18.31 17.77
CA HIS A 36 -5.64 -18.98 17.12
C HIS A 36 -5.17 -20.34 16.55
N THR A 37 -5.97 -21.38 16.74
CA THR A 37 -5.60 -22.72 16.28
C THR A 37 -5.93 -22.99 14.82
N ASP A 38 -6.82 -22.20 14.22
CA ASP A 38 -7.16 -22.29 12.80
C ASP A 38 -5.99 -21.77 11.96
N PRO A 39 -5.41 -22.57 11.06
CA PRO A 39 -4.32 -22.16 10.18
C PRO A 39 -4.75 -21.06 9.20
N ASP A 40 -6.04 -20.96 8.84
CA ASP A 40 -6.54 -19.95 7.91
C ASP A 40 -6.47 -18.51 8.49
N VAL A 41 -6.39 -18.40 9.80
CA VAL A 41 -6.14 -17.11 10.49
C VAL A 41 -4.68 -16.95 10.94
N HIS A 42 -3.75 -17.70 10.34
CA HIS A 42 -2.30 -17.53 10.49
C HIS A 42 -1.78 -17.51 11.94
N HIS A 43 -2.42 -18.21 12.84
CA HIS A 43 -2.07 -18.25 14.28
C HIS A 43 -2.04 -16.85 14.94
N TRP A 44 -2.97 -15.97 14.59
CA TRP A 44 -3.05 -14.62 15.17
C TRP A 44 -3.29 -14.63 16.67
N THR A 45 -2.75 -13.63 17.34
CA THR A 45 -3.10 -13.29 18.72
C THR A 45 -4.51 -12.69 18.77
N PRO A 46 -5.17 -12.63 19.97
CA PRO A 46 -6.45 -11.95 20.12
C PRO A 46 -6.44 -10.49 19.63
N LEU A 47 -5.32 -9.77 19.84
CA LEU A 47 -5.18 -8.39 19.36
C LEU A 47 -5.11 -8.30 17.83
N GLN A 48 -4.35 -9.19 17.17
CA GLN A 48 -4.30 -9.26 15.72
C GLN A 48 -5.68 -9.59 15.14
N PHE A 49 -6.38 -10.52 15.76
CA PHE A 49 -7.73 -10.93 15.37
C PHE A 49 -8.76 -9.81 15.57
N ALA A 50 -8.74 -9.12 16.74
CA ALA A 50 -9.57 -7.96 17.00
C ALA A 50 -9.35 -6.83 15.97
N ALA A 51 -8.09 -6.57 15.63
CA ALA A 51 -7.73 -5.56 14.65
C ALA A 51 -8.22 -5.93 13.23
N ALA A 52 -8.06 -7.20 12.85
CA ALA A 52 -8.55 -7.70 11.55
C ALA A 52 -10.09 -7.67 11.43
N LYS A 53 -10.80 -7.78 12.55
CA LYS A 53 -12.28 -7.72 12.61
C LYS A 53 -12.82 -6.31 12.88
N GLY A 54 -11.96 -5.30 13.05
CA GLY A 54 -12.36 -3.91 13.31
C GLY A 54 -12.93 -3.67 14.71
N GLN A 55 -12.68 -4.56 15.65
CA GLN A 55 -13.21 -4.51 17.02
C GLN A 55 -12.40 -3.54 17.90
N LEU A 56 -12.60 -2.24 17.71
CA LEU A 56 -11.85 -1.19 18.41
C LEU A 56 -11.89 -1.35 19.94
N GLY A 57 -13.08 -1.63 20.50
CA GLY A 57 -13.24 -1.84 21.94
C GLY A 57 -12.41 -3.02 22.46
N ALA A 58 -12.39 -4.13 21.72
CA ALA A 58 -11.56 -5.27 22.08
C ALA A 58 -10.06 -4.95 21.91
N CYS A 59 -9.66 -4.20 20.88
CA CYS A 59 -8.27 -3.75 20.73
C CYS A 59 -7.82 -2.93 21.95
N ARG A 60 -8.61 -1.95 22.41
CA ARG A 60 -8.32 -1.15 23.60
C ARG A 60 -8.16 -2.03 24.85
N LEU A 61 -9.13 -2.88 25.11
CA LEU A 61 -9.13 -3.76 26.28
C LEU A 61 -7.92 -4.72 26.27
N LEU A 62 -7.59 -5.31 25.14
CA LEU A 62 -6.45 -6.22 25.01
C LEU A 62 -5.11 -5.49 25.23
N VAL A 63 -4.96 -4.26 24.71
CA VAL A 63 -3.76 -3.43 24.92
C VAL A 63 -3.64 -3.03 26.40
N GLU A 64 -4.74 -2.63 27.06
CA GLU A 64 -4.78 -2.35 28.50
C GLU A 64 -4.35 -3.56 29.34
N ARG A 65 -4.63 -4.78 28.85
CA ARG A 65 -4.24 -6.04 29.52
C ARG A 65 -2.86 -6.56 29.08
N GLY A 66 -2.07 -5.73 28.38
CA GLY A 66 -0.67 -6.01 28.05
C GLY A 66 -0.45 -6.78 26.75
N ALA A 67 -1.42 -6.82 25.83
CA ALA A 67 -1.21 -7.40 24.51
C ALA A 67 -0.03 -6.72 23.79
N GLU A 68 0.79 -7.52 23.12
CA GLU A 68 1.89 -7.01 22.29
C GLU A 68 1.35 -6.30 21.04
N VAL A 69 1.56 -4.98 20.97
CA VAL A 69 1.18 -4.15 19.82
C VAL A 69 2.20 -4.28 18.69
N TYR A 70 3.46 -4.53 19.05
CA TYR A 70 4.58 -4.64 18.11
C TYR A 70 4.98 -6.09 17.93
N THR A 71 4.76 -6.62 16.76
CA THR A 71 5.30 -7.93 16.38
C THR A 71 6.57 -7.75 15.57
N ASN A 72 7.46 -8.75 15.59
CA ASN A 72 8.70 -8.76 14.82
C ASN A 72 8.46 -8.31 13.37
N PRO A 73 9.24 -7.35 12.83
CA PRO A 73 9.06 -6.84 11.47
C PRO A 73 9.15 -7.89 10.36
N MET A 74 9.71 -9.06 10.65
CA MET A 74 9.71 -10.20 9.70
C MET A 74 8.34 -10.89 9.55
N ASN A 75 7.39 -10.62 10.45
CA ASN A 75 6.04 -11.17 10.38
C ASN A 75 5.07 -10.05 10.02
N SER A 76 4.59 -10.03 8.80
CA SER A 76 3.63 -9.08 8.20
C SER A 76 2.27 -8.94 8.92
N TYR A 77 2.20 -9.30 10.18
CA TYR A 77 0.94 -9.47 10.91
C TYR A 77 0.76 -8.53 12.10
N ALA A 78 1.46 -7.38 12.12
CA ALA A 78 1.21 -6.37 13.15
C ALA A 78 -0.29 -6.03 13.21
N PRO A 79 -0.89 -5.85 14.39
CA PRO A 79 -2.32 -5.54 14.52
C PRO A 79 -2.77 -4.35 13.67
N VAL A 80 -1.97 -3.28 13.60
CA VAL A 80 -2.26 -2.10 12.77
C VAL A 80 -2.33 -2.45 11.29
N MET A 81 -1.50 -3.36 10.80
CA MET A 81 -1.54 -3.81 9.41
C MET A 81 -2.79 -4.62 9.12
N GLN A 82 -3.18 -5.51 10.03
CA GLN A 82 -4.42 -6.27 9.91
C GLN A 82 -5.64 -5.34 9.82
N ALA A 83 -5.68 -4.31 10.67
CA ALA A 83 -6.71 -3.29 10.60
C ALA A 83 -6.72 -2.54 9.25
N ALA A 84 -5.53 -2.16 8.76
CA ALA A 84 -5.41 -1.41 7.51
C ALA A 84 -5.80 -2.27 6.29
N TRP A 85 -5.36 -3.52 6.20
CA TRP A 85 -5.74 -4.43 5.11
C TRP A 85 -7.25 -4.70 5.05
N ASN A 86 -7.88 -4.79 6.22
CA ASN A 86 -9.33 -5.01 6.33
C ASN A 86 -10.13 -3.70 6.35
N LYS A 87 -9.50 -2.54 6.08
CA LYS A 87 -10.12 -1.21 5.94
C LYS A 87 -10.76 -0.67 7.22
N HIS A 88 -10.25 -1.04 8.39
CA HIS A 88 -10.73 -0.57 9.69
C HIS A 88 -10.02 0.71 10.14
N ALA A 89 -10.37 1.85 9.53
CA ALA A 89 -9.71 3.13 9.72
C ALA A 89 -9.65 3.58 11.20
N GLU A 90 -10.71 3.37 11.98
CA GLU A 90 -10.75 3.78 13.39
C GLU A 90 -9.79 2.95 14.27
N VAL A 91 -9.60 1.67 13.95
CA VAL A 91 -8.59 0.84 14.63
C VAL A 91 -7.18 1.28 14.25
N VAL A 92 -6.95 1.63 12.98
CA VAL A 92 -5.66 2.19 12.55
C VAL A 92 -5.36 3.51 13.25
N LYS A 93 -6.33 4.43 13.33
CA LYS A 93 -6.21 5.69 14.08
C LYS A 93 -5.83 5.45 15.54
N TYR A 94 -6.52 4.53 16.19
CA TYR A 94 -6.22 4.16 17.58
C TYR A 94 -4.75 3.78 17.77
N PHE A 95 -4.22 2.88 16.93
CA PHE A 95 -2.83 2.48 17.02
C PHE A 95 -1.84 3.62 16.74
N LEU A 96 -2.20 4.54 15.82
CA LEU A 96 -1.35 5.68 15.48
C LEU A 96 -1.39 6.80 16.52
N GLU A 97 -2.56 7.06 17.10
CA GLU A 97 -2.78 8.23 17.95
C GLU A 97 -2.60 7.96 19.45
N GLU A 98 -3.05 6.80 19.91
CA GLU A 98 -3.18 6.53 21.35
C GLU A 98 -2.11 5.59 21.90
N ILE A 99 -1.39 4.85 21.03
CA ILE A 99 -0.30 3.99 21.47
C ILE A 99 1.01 4.80 21.50
N PRO A 100 1.60 5.01 22.68
CA PRO A 100 2.77 5.86 22.80
C PRO A 100 4.02 5.29 22.14
N ASP A 101 4.96 6.17 21.87
CA ASP A 101 6.26 6.20 21.21
C ASP A 101 7.21 4.98 21.20
N LYS A 102 6.86 3.84 21.72
CA LYS A 102 7.65 2.61 21.51
C LYS A 102 7.73 2.20 20.03
N ALA A 103 6.93 2.86 19.20
CA ALA A 103 6.83 2.62 17.77
C ALA A 103 7.78 3.45 16.90
N ALA A 104 8.36 4.51 17.43
CA ALA A 104 9.26 5.41 16.70
C ALA A 104 10.63 4.77 16.44
N GLY A 105 10.72 3.65 15.86
CA GLY A 105 11.97 2.93 15.56
C GLY A 105 11.75 1.51 15.09
N THR A 106 10.52 1.07 15.07
CA THR A 106 10.18 -0.26 14.57
C THR A 106 9.42 -0.17 13.26
N ASN A 107 9.86 -0.90 12.27
CA ASN A 107 9.33 -0.97 10.91
C ASN A 107 7.80 -1.24 10.79
N GLY A 108 7.09 -1.47 11.87
CA GLY A 108 5.66 -1.78 11.86
C GLY A 108 4.76 -0.58 11.54
N LEU A 109 5.11 0.64 11.96
CA LEU A 109 4.31 1.84 11.67
C LEU A 109 4.63 2.45 10.30
N GLY A 110 5.85 2.27 9.79
CA GLY A 110 6.21 2.70 8.45
C GLY A 110 5.41 2.02 7.35
N VAL A 111 5.10 0.77 7.57
CA VAL A 111 4.21 0.04 6.67
C VAL A 111 2.77 0.58 6.75
N ALA A 112 2.36 1.16 7.88
CA ALA A 112 1.02 1.74 8.03
C ALA A 112 0.78 2.97 7.15
N ILE A 113 1.78 3.82 6.89
CA ILE A 113 1.61 4.96 5.96
C ILE A 113 1.36 4.47 4.53
N ASN A 114 2.08 3.45 4.06
CA ASN A 114 1.87 2.85 2.74
C ASN A 114 0.46 2.26 2.63
N LEU A 115 -0.02 1.57 3.67
CA LEU A 115 -1.36 1.01 3.69
C LEU A 115 -2.45 2.08 3.78
N ALA A 116 -2.26 3.12 4.60
CA ALA A 116 -3.18 4.26 4.66
C ALA A 116 -3.27 4.98 3.31
N ALA A 117 -2.13 5.20 2.67
CA ALA A 117 -2.04 5.80 1.34
C ALA A 117 -2.71 4.92 0.28
N ARG A 118 -2.50 3.60 0.32
CA ARG A 118 -3.16 2.63 -0.56
C ARG A 118 -4.68 2.63 -0.42
N GLN A 119 -5.19 2.83 0.81
CA GLN A 119 -6.64 2.84 1.08
C GLN A 119 -7.30 4.21 0.82
N GLY A 120 -6.53 5.26 0.54
CA GLY A 120 -7.06 6.58 0.33
C GLY A 120 -7.37 7.35 1.63
N TRP A 121 -6.82 6.95 2.76
CA TRP A 121 -7.09 7.57 4.07
C TRP A 121 -6.19 8.77 4.34
N ILE A 122 -6.50 9.88 3.72
CA ILE A 122 -5.66 11.08 3.75
C ILE A 122 -5.39 11.61 5.16
N GLU A 123 -6.39 11.60 6.04
CA GLU A 123 -6.24 12.08 7.42
C GLU A 123 -5.23 11.24 8.21
N ILE A 124 -5.21 9.93 7.99
CA ILE A 124 -4.23 9.04 8.60
C ILE A 124 -2.83 9.29 8.03
N VAL A 125 -2.73 9.52 6.71
CA VAL A 125 -1.46 9.88 6.06
C VAL A 125 -0.90 11.17 6.64
N ARG A 126 -1.72 12.24 6.77
CA ARG A 126 -1.32 13.51 7.37
C ARG A 126 -0.81 13.33 8.81
N LYS A 127 -1.57 12.64 9.65
CA LYS A 127 -1.18 12.36 11.05
C LYS A 127 0.11 11.57 11.15
N HIS A 128 0.33 10.64 10.22
CA HIS A 128 1.57 9.88 10.18
C HIS A 128 2.77 10.77 9.86
N ILE A 129 2.61 11.68 8.88
CA ILE A 129 3.63 12.67 8.50
C ILE A 129 3.92 13.63 9.65
N ASP A 130 2.87 14.15 10.30
CA ASP A 130 3.00 15.07 11.45
C ASP A 130 3.77 14.44 12.61
N ARG A 131 3.56 13.14 12.83
CA ARG A 131 4.25 12.40 13.91
C ARG A 131 5.69 12.04 13.55
N ASP A 132 5.92 11.61 12.33
CA ASP A 132 7.23 11.23 11.80
C ASP A 132 7.37 11.70 10.35
N PRO A 133 7.94 12.90 10.12
CA PRO A 133 8.15 13.44 8.76
C PRO A 133 8.98 12.52 7.85
N LEU A 134 9.84 11.66 8.42
CA LEU A 134 10.65 10.73 7.64
C LEU A 134 9.86 9.51 7.15
N SER A 135 8.63 9.33 7.63
CA SER A 135 7.76 8.23 7.21
C SER A 135 7.49 8.22 5.71
N VAL A 136 7.56 9.37 5.03
CA VAL A 136 7.39 9.48 3.58
C VAL A 136 8.48 8.75 2.77
N HIS A 137 9.61 8.42 3.38
CA HIS A 137 10.70 7.67 2.77
C HIS A 137 10.67 6.18 3.11
N GLN A 138 9.74 5.75 3.95
CA GLN A 138 9.66 4.36 4.36
C GLN A 138 9.24 3.47 3.19
N ARG A 139 9.70 2.22 3.25
CA ARG A 139 9.39 1.22 2.24
C ARG A 139 8.33 0.26 2.75
N GLY A 140 7.33 0.00 1.92
CA GLY A 140 6.34 -1.02 2.15
C GLY A 140 6.89 -2.44 1.98
N TRP A 141 6.01 -3.43 2.09
CA TRP A 141 6.41 -4.83 2.06
C TRP A 141 7.03 -5.28 0.73
N ILE A 142 6.53 -4.77 -0.38
CA ILE A 142 7.11 -5.03 -1.71
C ILE A 142 8.26 -4.08 -2.06
N GLY A 143 8.71 -3.24 -1.11
CA GLY A 143 9.72 -2.22 -1.35
C GLY A 143 9.17 -0.97 -2.04
N ASP A 144 7.85 -0.82 -2.07
CA ASP A 144 7.16 0.36 -2.57
C ASP A 144 7.35 1.57 -1.64
N SER A 145 7.39 2.77 -2.19
CA SER A 145 7.30 4.00 -1.41
C SER A 145 5.83 4.36 -1.16
N PRO A 146 5.53 5.27 -0.18
CA PRO A 146 4.18 5.74 0.06
C PRO A 146 3.47 6.37 -1.16
N LEU A 147 4.23 6.78 -2.21
CA LEU A 147 3.69 7.35 -3.44
C LEU A 147 3.14 6.32 -4.43
N HIS A 148 3.61 5.07 -4.42
CA HIS A 148 3.26 4.09 -5.47
C HIS A 148 1.76 3.79 -5.51
N TRP A 149 1.17 3.37 -4.41
CA TRP A 149 -0.24 3.01 -4.36
C TRP A 149 -1.20 4.17 -4.62
N PRO A 150 -0.99 5.38 -4.05
CA PRO A 150 -1.80 6.54 -4.42
C PRO A 150 -1.70 6.88 -5.91
N SER A 151 -0.52 6.71 -6.51
CA SER A 151 -0.32 6.94 -7.94
C SER A 151 -1.11 5.96 -8.79
N HIS A 152 -1.07 4.66 -8.47
CA HIS A 152 -1.87 3.64 -9.12
C HIS A 152 -3.38 3.86 -8.92
N ASN A 153 -3.80 4.22 -7.68
CA ASN A 153 -5.21 4.38 -7.32
C ASN A 153 -5.80 5.75 -7.66
N ASN A 154 -5.03 6.63 -8.31
CA ASN A 154 -5.46 7.97 -8.72
C ASN A 154 -5.84 8.92 -7.55
N TYR A 155 -5.19 8.76 -6.37
CA TYR A 155 -5.43 9.58 -5.18
C TYR A 155 -4.57 10.85 -5.18
N THR A 156 -4.93 11.81 -6.00
CA THR A 156 -4.14 13.03 -6.28
C THR A 156 -3.84 13.88 -5.06
N GLU A 157 -4.76 13.97 -4.12
CA GLU A 157 -4.56 14.72 -2.88
C GLU A 157 -3.49 14.07 -1.99
N ILE A 158 -3.51 12.74 -1.86
CA ILE A 158 -2.48 12.01 -1.11
C ILE A 158 -1.11 12.14 -1.78
N ILE A 159 -1.05 12.05 -3.12
CA ILE A 159 0.19 12.29 -3.87
C ILE A 159 0.75 13.67 -3.54
N SER A 160 -0.09 14.70 -3.59
CA SER A 160 0.32 16.08 -3.31
C SER A 160 0.84 16.23 -1.87
N VAL A 161 0.12 15.71 -0.88
CA VAL A 161 0.52 15.74 0.54
C VAL A 161 1.86 15.04 0.77
N LEU A 162 2.07 13.88 0.18
CA LEU A 162 3.33 13.13 0.30
C LEU A 162 4.49 13.88 -0.35
N LEU A 163 4.29 14.47 -1.54
CA LEU A 163 5.30 15.26 -2.23
C LEU A 163 5.63 16.57 -1.48
N ASP A 164 4.63 17.25 -0.92
CA ASP A 164 4.82 18.44 -0.09
C ASP A 164 5.62 18.13 1.18
N ALA A 165 5.50 16.91 1.69
CA ALA A 165 6.28 16.41 2.82
C ALA A 165 7.66 15.86 2.43
N GLY A 166 8.05 15.96 1.16
CA GLY A 166 9.38 15.57 0.67
C GLY A 166 9.52 14.12 0.22
N ALA A 167 8.42 13.41 -0.08
CA ALA A 167 8.51 12.07 -0.65
C ALA A 167 9.28 12.09 -1.99
N ASP A 168 10.11 11.08 -2.22
CA ASP A 168 10.88 10.93 -3.45
C ASP A 168 9.97 10.53 -4.63
N ILE A 169 9.76 11.48 -5.55
CA ILE A 169 8.93 11.29 -6.75
C ILE A 169 9.50 10.23 -7.71
N GLU A 170 10.82 9.99 -7.63
CA GLU A 170 11.55 9.04 -8.47
C GLU A 170 11.86 7.72 -7.71
N ALA A 171 11.23 7.50 -6.56
CA ALA A 171 11.45 6.28 -5.79
C ALA A 171 11.17 5.01 -6.61
N ASP A 172 12.13 4.09 -6.67
CA ASP A 172 11.92 2.78 -7.30
C ASP A 172 11.17 1.83 -6.35
N GLU A 173 10.27 1.03 -6.86
CA GLU A 173 9.79 -0.17 -6.18
C GLU A 173 10.84 -1.29 -6.35
N ILE A 174 11.14 -2.04 -5.28
CA ILE A 174 12.36 -2.86 -5.25
C ILE A 174 12.06 -4.36 -5.45
N ASN A 175 11.00 -4.88 -4.86
CA ASN A 175 10.88 -6.33 -4.63
C ASN A 175 9.92 -7.05 -5.58
N CYS A 176 9.05 -6.34 -6.29
CA CYS A 176 7.99 -6.97 -7.09
C CYS A 176 8.17 -6.66 -8.60
N TYR A 177 7.55 -5.60 -9.06
CA TYR A 177 7.52 -5.29 -10.50
C TYR A 177 8.60 -4.30 -10.92
N GLY A 178 9.12 -3.52 -9.97
CA GLY A 178 9.96 -2.36 -10.24
C GLY A 178 9.13 -1.15 -10.71
N GLY A 179 9.86 -0.13 -11.13
CA GLY A 179 9.25 1.10 -11.62
C GLY A 179 9.06 2.16 -10.54
N LYS A 180 8.70 3.34 -10.98
CA LYS A 180 8.54 4.56 -10.20
C LYS A 180 7.05 4.90 -10.06
N PRO A 181 6.63 5.85 -9.19
CA PRO A 181 5.24 6.27 -9.07
C PRO A 181 4.58 6.60 -10.42
N LEU A 182 5.32 7.26 -11.34
CA LEU A 182 4.78 7.58 -12.67
C LEU A 182 4.51 6.32 -13.52
N HIS A 183 5.33 5.25 -13.42
CA HIS A 183 5.04 3.98 -14.10
C HIS A 183 3.73 3.38 -13.60
N TRP A 184 3.51 3.37 -12.29
CA TRP A 184 2.30 2.85 -11.66
C TRP A 184 1.06 3.68 -12.00
N ALA A 185 1.17 5.02 -12.02
CA ALA A 185 0.09 5.91 -12.47
C ALA A 185 -0.27 5.67 -13.95
N SER A 186 0.75 5.40 -14.76
CA SER A 186 0.57 5.23 -16.21
C SER A 186 -0.22 3.98 -16.58
N GLU A 187 -0.45 3.06 -15.65
CA GLU A 187 -1.31 1.92 -15.93
C GLU A 187 -2.75 2.33 -16.27
N HIS A 188 -3.35 3.29 -15.54
CA HIS A 188 -4.75 3.70 -15.74
C HIS A 188 -5.19 4.95 -14.96
N ALA A 189 -4.28 5.76 -14.42
CA ALA A 189 -4.57 6.83 -13.48
C ALA A 189 -4.23 8.23 -14.04
N PRO A 190 -5.02 8.80 -14.98
CA PRO A 190 -4.65 10.02 -15.70
C PRO A 190 -4.49 11.24 -14.80
N ALA A 191 -5.31 11.40 -13.74
CA ALA A 191 -5.15 12.55 -12.85
C ALA A 191 -3.87 12.44 -12.00
N ALA A 192 -3.48 11.23 -11.58
CA ALA A 192 -2.20 11.00 -10.91
C ALA A 192 -1.02 11.27 -11.85
N VAL A 193 -1.10 10.82 -13.13
CA VAL A 193 -0.09 11.13 -14.17
C VAL A 193 0.11 12.63 -14.27
N ARG A 194 -0.98 13.40 -14.38
CA ARG A 194 -0.92 14.86 -14.47
C ARG A 194 -0.21 15.46 -13.26
N VAL A 195 -0.63 15.11 -12.05
CA VAL A 195 0.00 15.64 -10.82
C VAL A 195 1.47 15.28 -10.75
N LEU A 196 1.87 14.05 -11.06
CA LEU A 196 3.26 13.64 -11.02
C LEU A 196 4.11 14.39 -12.06
N LEU A 197 3.61 14.57 -13.28
CA LEU A 197 4.30 15.34 -14.32
C LEU A 197 4.42 16.83 -13.95
N ASP A 198 3.36 17.44 -13.43
CA ASP A 198 3.36 18.84 -12.96
C ASP A 198 4.35 19.07 -11.80
N ARG A 199 4.64 18.00 -11.04
CA ARG A 199 5.60 18.00 -9.93
C ARG A 199 7.00 17.56 -10.35
N GLY A 200 7.26 17.36 -11.64
CA GLY A 200 8.58 17.13 -12.21
C GLY A 200 9.01 15.66 -12.32
N ALA A 201 8.08 14.71 -12.28
CA ALA A 201 8.40 13.31 -12.56
C ALA A 201 9.01 13.15 -13.96
N ALA A 202 10.07 12.34 -14.07
CA ALA A 202 10.78 12.11 -15.31
C ALA A 202 9.96 11.25 -16.28
N VAL A 203 9.34 11.90 -17.30
CA VAL A 203 8.42 11.27 -18.26
C VAL A 203 9.05 10.08 -19.02
N ASN A 204 10.36 10.09 -19.22
CA ASN A 204 11.11 9.05 -19.92
C ASN A 204 11.94 8.15 -18.97
N SER A 205 11.61 8.16 -17.67
CA SER A 205 12.26 7.27 -16.72
C SER A 205 12.07 5.81 -17.13
N ARG A 206 13.05 4.96 -16.79
CA ARG A 206 13.02 3.54 -17.15
C ARG A 206 12.88 2.68 -15.89
N ASN A 207 12.14 1.62 -16.01
CA ASN A 207 12.15 0.55 -15.02
C ASN A 207 13.47 -0.23 -15.16
N LEU A 208 14.31 -0.17 -14.13
CA LEU A 208 15.66 -0.78 -14.16
C LEU A 208 15.71 -2.13 -13.45
N LYS A 209 14.59 -2.69 -13.00
CA LYS A 209 14.55 -4.00 -12.35
C LYS A 209 14.79 -5.12 -13.37
N ALA A 210 16.00 -5.68 -13.37
CA ALA A 210 16.49 -6.58 -14.43
C ALA A 210 15.70 -7.91 -14.53
N ASP A 211 15.19 -8.40 -13.40
CA ASP A 211 14.39 -9.64 -13.31
C ASP A 211 12.90 -9.42 -13.51
N SER A 212 12.46 -8.18 -13.75
CA SER A 212 11.06 -7.84 -14.02
C SER A 212 10.73 -8.03 -15.51
N GLU A 213 9.52 -8.50 -15.78
CA GLU A 213 8.96 -8.50 -17.14
C GLU A 213 8.78 -7.09 -17.72
N PHE A 214 8.78 -6.06 -16.85
CA PHE A 214 8.66 -4.64 -17.19
C PHE A 214 10.03 -3.94 -17.32
N CYS A 215 11.13 -4.69 -17.32
CA CYS A 215 12.47 -4.14 -17.44
C CYS A 215 12.62 -3.28 -18.72
N GLY A 216 13.22 -2.10 -18.57
CA GLY A 216 13.43 -1.14 -19.65
C GLY A 216 12.20 -0.35 -20.07
N MET A 217 11.01 -0.66 -19.58
CA MET A 217 9.79 0.08 -19.92
C MET A 217 9.85 1.51 -19.41
N THR A 218 9.38 2.43 -20.24
CA THR A 218 9.04 3.81 -19.87
C THR A 218 7.58 3.88 -19.41
N PRO A 219 7.12 4.98 -18.77
CA PRO A 219 5.71 5.17 -18.45
C PRO A 219 4.78 4.99 -19.66
N LEU A 220 5.20 5.45 -20.84
CA LEU A 220 4.43 5.28 -22.08
C LEU A 220 4.30 3.81 -22.49
N ILE A 221 5.39 3.04 -22.42
CA ILE A 221 5.35 1.60 -22.71
C ILE A 221 4.52 0.87 -21.65
N MET A 222 4.63 1.26 -20.36
CA MET A 222 3.82 0.68 -19.29
C MET A 222 2.32 0.84 -19.57
N ASN A 223 1.87 2.03 -19.95
CA ASN A 223 0.46 2.25 -20.35
C ASN A 223 0.02 1.31 -21.49
N ALA A 224 0.88 1.12 -22.50
CA ALA A 224 0.60 0.25 -23.64
C ALA A 224 0.61 -1.27 -23.32
N THR A 225 1.04 -1.65 -22.12
CA THR A 225 1.05 -3.05 -21.66
C THR A 225 -0.13 -3.43 -20.79
N GLN A 226 -0.95 -2.48 -20.41
CA GLN A 226 -2.09 -2.73 -19.53
C GLN A 226 -3.33 -3.22 -20.29
N LYS A 227 -4.29 -3.81 -19.56
CA LYS A 227 -5.57 -4.23 -20.15
C LYS A 227 -6.51 -3.05 -20.39
N ASN A 228 -6.27 -1.94 -19.70
CA ASN A 228 -7.08 -0.73 -19.80
C ASN A 228 -6.59 0.10 -20.97
N ASP A 229 -7.38 0.20 -22.04
CA ASP A 229 -7.07 1.02 -23.23
C ASP A 229 -7.23 2.52 -22.89
N CYS A 230 -6.38 3.03 -21.98
CA CYS A 230 -6.45 4.39 -21.42
C CYS A 230 -5.66 5.39 -22.28
N ALA A 231 -6.26 5.81 -23.39
CA ALA A 231 -5.66 6.76 -24.32
C ALA A 231 -5.35 8.14 -23.70
N GLU A 232 -6.12 8.57 -22.66
CA GLU A 232 -5.86 9.83 -21.96
C GLU A 232 -4.47 9.85 -21.31
N VAL A 233 -4.04 8.76 -20.72
CA VAL A 233 -2.68 8.63 -20.16
C VAL A 233 -1.63 8.76 -21.27
N THR A 234 -1.85 8.12 -22.43
CA THR A 234 -0.96 8.22 -23.58
C THR A 234 -0.80 9.67 -24.02
N GLU A 235 -1.92 10.40 -24.19
CA GLU A 235 -1.89 11.82 -24.57
C GLU A 235 -1.14 12.70 -23.55
N LEU A 236 -1.38 12.49 -22.26
CA LEU A 236 -0.69 13.23 -21.20
C LEU A 236 0.82 13.02 -21.25
N LEU A 237 1.26 11.78 -21.41
CA LEU A 237 2.68 11.43 -21.49
C LEU A 237 3.34 12.02 -22.74
N ILE A 238 2.70 11.90 -23.91
CA ILE A 238 3.24 12.45 -25.17
C ILE A 238 3.32 13.98 -25.09
N ASN A 239 2.29 14.65 -24.58
CA ASN A 239 2.29 16.10 -24.40
C ASN A 239 3.36 16.58 -23.42
N ALA A 240 3.77 15.72 -22.47
CA ALA A 240 4.88 15.97 -21.55
C ALA A 240 6.26 15.61 -22.13
N GLY A 241 6.34 15.18 -23.41
CA GLY A 241 7.59 14.86 -24.09
C GLY A 241 8.03 13.41 -23.95
N ALA A 242 7.09 12.47 -23.81
CA ALA A 242 7.44 11.04 -23.85
C ALA A 242 8.03 10.64 -25.21
N ASP A 243 9.12 9.89 -25.18
CA ASP A 243 9.74 9.33 -26.36
C ASP A 243 8.91 8.16 -26.93
N ILE A 244 8.16 8.43 -27.99
CA ILE A 244 7.30 7.45 -28.67
C ILE A 244 8.08 6.33 -29.36
N THR A 245 9.39 6.52 -29.58
CA THR A 245 10.28 5.56 -30.23
C THR A 245 11.04 4.68 -29.23
N ALA A 246 10.91 5.01 -27.94
CA ALA A 246 11.57 4.24 -26.88
C ALA A 246 11.20 2.75 -26.94
N VAL A 247 12.16 1.90 -26.65
CA VAL A 247 11.97 0.45 -26.60
C VAL A 247 12.26 -0.09 -25.19
N ASP A 248 11.56 -1.14 -24.81
CA ASP A 248 11.83 -1.92 -23.59
C ASP A 248 13.06 -2.82 -23.74
N ALA A 249 13.37 -3.62 -22.72
CA ALA A 249 14.50 -4.56 -22.75
C ALA A 249 14.34 -5.67 -23.82
N LYS A 250 13.14 -5.86 -24.38
CA LYS A 250 12.84 -6.81 -25.45
C LYS A 250 12.87 -6.17 -26.85
N GLY A 251 13.22 -4.88 -26.93
CA GLY A 251 13.24 -4.11 -28.16
C GLY A 251 11.86 -3.70 -28.68
N LYS A 252 10.82 -3.74 -27.85
CA LYS A 252 9.44 -3.39 -28.25
C LYS A 252 9.10 -1.96 -27.89
N THR A 253 8.50 -1.24 -28.85
CA THR A 253 7.90 0.09 -28.62
C THR A 253 6.51 -0.01 -27.98
N ALA A 254 6.00 1.13 -27.49
CA ALA A 254 4.60 1.22 -27.03
C ALA A 254 3.62 0.76 -28.12
N LEU A 255 3.83 1.18 -29.38
CA LEU A 255 2.98 0.77 -30.52
C LEU A 255 3.01 -0.75 -30.74
N ALA A 256 4.16 -1.40 -30.61
CA ALA A 256 4.28 -2.85 -30.73
C ALA A 256 3.45 -3.57 -29.66
N HIS A 257 3.49 -3.10 -28.41
CA HIS A 257 2.69 -3.64 -27.33
C HIS A 257 1.18 -3.47 -27.56
N THR A 258 0.73 -2.29 -28.04
CA THR A 258 -0.70 -2.07 -28.33
C THR A 258 -1.23 -3.01 -29.42
N ARG A 259 -0.43 -3.28 -30.46
CA ARG A 259 -0.80 -4.23 -31.54
C ARG A 259 -0.97 -5.65 -31.00
N GLU A 260 -0.05 -6.10 -30.14
CA GLU A 260 -0.12 -7.45 -29.54
C GLU A 260 -1.31 -7.62 -28.60
N ARG A 261 -1.73 -6.55 -27.94
CA ARG A 261 -2.80 -6.57 -26.91
C ARG A 261 -4.17 -6.11 -27.43
N GLY A 262 -4.23 -5.59 -28.64
CA GLY A 262 -5.46 -5.08 -29.24
C GLY A 262 -5.97 -3.78 -28.61
N LEU A 263 -5.06 -2.91 -28.13
CA LEU A 263 -5.39 -1.63 -27.48
C LEU A 263 -5.58 -0.55 -28.56
N THR A 264 -6.78 -0.48 -29.13
CA THR A 264 -7.05 0.33 -30.32
C THR A 264 -6.99 1.83 -30.07
N ARG A 265 -7.49 2.30 -28.92
CA ARG A 265 -7.50 3.75 -28.60
C ARG A 265 -6.10 4.30 -28.36
N ILE A 266 -5.26 3.57 -27.59
CA ILE A 266 -3.86 3.95 -27.39
C ILE A 266 -3.12 3.89 -28.74
N GLN A 267 -3.37 2.86 -29.55
CA GLN A 267 -2.76 2.72 -30.87
C GLN A 267 -3.08 3.91 -31.79
N GLU A 268 -4.33 4.36 -31.83
CA GLU A 268 -4.76 5.52 -32.61
C GLU A 268 -4.01 6.78 -32.21
N VAL A 269 -3.88 7.03 -30.88
CA VAL A 269 -3.13 8.18 -30.38
C VAL A 269 -1.65 8.10 -30.77
N LEU A 270 -1.01 6.95 -30.58
CA LEU A 270 0.40 6.77 -30.94
C LEU A 270 0.64 7.01 -32.45
N LEU A 271 -0.21 6.46 -33.32
CA LEU A 271 -0.12 6.66 -34.77
C LEU A 271 -0.34 8.12 -35.16
N ALA A 272 -1.29 8.81 -34.54
CA ALA A 272 -1.54 10.24 -34.78
C ALA A 272 -0.32 11.13 -34.43
N HIS A 273 0.52 10.66 -33.49
CA HIS A 273 1.75 11.34 -33.10
C HIS A 273 3.02 10.80 -33.81
N GLY A 274 2.85 9.97 -34.85
CA GLY A 274 3.94 9.53 -35.74
C GLY A 274 4.70 8.29 -35.28
N ALA A 275 4.12 7.47 -34.38
CA ALA A 275 4.69 6.15 -34.08
C ALA A 275 4.66 5.25 -35.35
N ALA A 276 5.72 4.45 -35.54
CA ALA A 276 5.90 3.62 -36.74
C ALA A 276 6.00 2.11 -36.41
#